data_b9ada3fbed96658cd18f0d3f45e37b20
#
_entry.id   b9ada3fbed96658cd18f0d3f45e37b20
#
_cell.length_a   1.000
_cell.length_b   1.000
_cell.length_c   1.000
_cell.angle_alpha   90.00
_cell.angle_beta   90.00
_cell.angle_gamma   90.00
#
_symmetry.space_group_name_H-M   'P 1'
#
loop_
_entity.id
_entity.type
_entity.pdbx_description
1 polymer ?
#
loop_
_entity_poly.entity_id
_entity_poly.type
_entity_poly.pdbx_seq_one_letter_code
_entity_poly.pdbx_strand_id
1 'polypeptide(L)'
;VFGMYTVHIGPSQTSGVGGWFRYVVEGRSSILFATLAGFSLMLIAGRREPKTGVAGRQAKARIAIRALVLLAIGTAMAMVYGDVVILAFYGVYFLLALPLVKMSAKKLALIAAGLALVTPQLAFLLKKVFAGSVLQTINAYDPLEKLSNVGVLDLLLTGMYPTITWMPFVIAGMALARLDLATGAVRRRVAALGAALVVLGYGLSRLLGGADALKSMAGSMPPSDVDMSAKMDSSMGPFGAQGPGSLLLAGPHSGTTFDIVGSLGVAILVIVGATAALERFGLLRRLAVPIIAVGSMSLTCYVGHFVVQGAVGMHMGPTAAQSWIPLLWFILGATVFATVWSRFFKRGPLEYLLNAATKPAKYIR
;
A
#
# COMPACT_ATOMS: atom_id res chain seq x y z
N VAL A 1 8.44 4.10 0.68
CA VAL A 1 8.39 5.54 0.92
C VAL A 1 8.83 6.30 -0.34
N PHE A 2 10.06 6.15 -0.84
CA PHE A 2 10.57 6.92 -1.99
C PHE A 2 9.75 6.73 -3.27
N GLY A 3 9.27 5.52 -3.55
CA GLY A 3 8.37 5.30 -4.67
C GLY A 3 7.03 6.04 -4.53
N MET A 4 6.51 6.19 -3.31
CA MET A 4 5.33 7.02 -3.06
C MET A 4 5.63 8.51 -3.26
N TYR A 5 6.82 8.99 -2.86
CA TYR A 5 7.27 10.35 -3.19
C TYR A 5 7.34 10.57 -4.70
N THR A 6 7.83 9.57 -5.45
CA THR A 6 7.89 9.66 -6.92
C THR A 6 6.49 9.86 -7.52
N VAL A 7 5.48 9.18 -6.99
CA VAL A 7 4.10 9.31 -7.48
C VAL A 7 3.46 10.63 -7.07
N HIS A 8 3.69 11.10 -5.82
CA HIS A 8 3.04 12.29 -5.27
C HIS A 8 3.70 13.61 -5.68
N ILE A 9 5.02 13.60 -5.91
CA ILE A 9 5.83 14.82 -6.09
C ILE A 9 6.55 14.82 -7.45
N GLY A 10 6.84 13.66 -8.00
CA GLY A 10 7.55 13.54 -9.27
C GLY A 10 6.73 14.06 -10.46
N PRO A 11 7.38 14.35 -11.60
CA PRO A 11 6.70 14.87 -12.78
C PRO A 11 5.66 13.89 -13.32
N SER A 12 4.52 14.43 -13.80
CA SER A 12 3.38 13.63 -14.28
C SER A 12 3.62 13.04 -15.66
N GLN A 13 4.26 13.81 -16.52
CA GLN A 13 4.55 13.41 -17.89
C GLN A 13 6.06 13.26 -18.06
N THR A 14 6.50 12.03 -18.23
CA THR A 14 7.90 11.72 -18.51
C THR A 14 7.98 10.70 -19.61
N SER A 15 8.91 10.92 -20.53
CA SER A 15 9.29 9.96 -21.57
C SER A 15 10.64 9.31 -21.22
N GLY A 16 11.02 8.27 -21.94
CA GLY A 16 12.30 7.61 -21.75
C GLY A 16 12.46 6.95 -20.39
N VAL A 17 13.66 7.04 -19.81
CA VAL A 17 14.03 6.38 -18.53
C VAL A 17 13.18 6.88 -17.35
N GLY A 18 12.88 8.16 -17.31
CA GLY A 18 12.05 8.76 -16.24
C GLY A 18 10.62 8.23 -16.27
N GLY A 19 10.00 8.14 -17.44
CA GLY A 19 8.67 7.56 -17.62
C GLY A 19 8.64 6.08 -17.24
N TRP A 20 9.66 5.33 -17.65
CA TRP A 20 9.79 3.92 -17.26
C TRP A 20 9.92 3.75 -15.73
N PHE A 21 10.77 4.58 -15.09
CA PHE A 21 10.92 4.53 -13.63
C PHE A 21 9.63 4.84 -12.90
N ARG A 22 8.91 5.91 -13.30
CA ARG A 22 7.61 6.24 -12.74
C ARG A 22 6.62 5.09 -12.89
N TYR A 23 6.52 4.53 -14.10
CA TYR A 23 5.67 3.36 -14.38
C TYR A 23 5.96 2.17 -13.46
N VAL A 24 7.25 1.87 -13.22
CA VAL A 24 7.65 0.75 -12.35
C VAL A 24 7.24 0.97 -10.90
N VAL A 25 7.27 2.22 -10.40
CA VAL A 25 6.95 2.50 -8.99
C VAL A 25 5.47 2.78 -8.74
N GLU A 26 4.73 3.21 -9.75
CA GLU A 26 3.31 3.56 -9.65
C GLU A 26 2.47 2.33 -9.27
N GLY A 27 1.58 2.48 -8.30
CA GLY A 27 0.79 1.39 -7.71
C GLY A 27 1.61 0.38 -6.92
N ARG A 28 2.74 -0.08 -7.48
CA ARG A 28 3.58 -1.14 -6.87
C ARG A 28 4.24 -0.71 -5.57
N SER A 29 4.53 0.58 -5.41
CA SER A 29 5.05 1.13 -4.15
C SER A 29 4.05 1.02 -3.01
N SER A 30 2.80 1.34 -3.27
CA SER A 30 1.72 1.23 -2.28
C SER A 30 1.42 -0.24 -1.95
N ILE A 31 1.46 -1.12 -2.94
CA ILE A 31 1.27 -2.56 -2.77
C ILE A 31 2.40 -3.18 -1.95
N LEU A 32 3.65 -2.83 -2.24
CA LEU A 32 4.80 -3.23 -1.42
C LEU A 32 4.63 -2.76 0.03
N PHE A 33 4.14 -1.53 0.22
CA PHE A 33 3.90 -0.97 1.55
C PHE A 33 2.78 -1.73 2.28
N ALA A 34 1.69 -2.11 1.61
CA ALA A 34 0.61 -2.94 2.17
C ALA A 34 1.11 -4.35 2.54
N THR A 35 1.92 -4.96 1.68
CA THR A 35 2.54 -6.27 1.95
C THR A 35 3.46 -6.22 3.18
N LEU A 36 4.30 -5.17 3.28
CA LEU A 36 5.16 -4.95 4.45
C LEU A 36 4.37 -4.61 5.71
N ALA A 37 3.22 -3.93 5.59
CA ALA A 37 2.32 -3.70 6.72
C ALA A 37 1.78 -5.02 7.29
N GLY A 38 1.31 -5.93 6.44
CA GLY A 38 0.92 -7.28 6.85
C GLY A 38 2.07 -8.06 7.48
N PHE A 39 3.27 -7.96 6.93
CA PHE A 39 4.47 -8.56 7.52
C PHE A 39 4.73 -7.99 8.93
N SER A 40 4.60 -6.67 9.11
CA SER A 40 4.84 -6.00 10.40
C SER A 40 3.83 -6.39 11.48
N LEU A 41 2.57 -6.66 11.12
CA LEU A 41 1.57 -7.18 12.06
C LEU A 41 2.02 -8.50 12.70
N MET A 42 2.62 -9.37 11.89
CA MET A 42 3.08 -10.67 12.36
C MET A 42 4.30 -10.55 13.29
N LEU A 43 5.13 -9.50 13.15
CA LEU A 43 6.19 -9.23 14.12
C LEU A 43 5.61 -8.95 15.51
N ILE A 44 4.48 -8.26 15.61
CA ILE A 44 3.78 -8.01 16.87
C ILE A 44 3.15 -9.30 17.40
N ALA A 45 2.56 -10.11 16.52
CA ALA A 45 1.82 -11.32 16.84
C ALA A 45 2.69 -12.56 17.12
N GLY A 46 4.04 -12.46 16.99
CA GLY A 46 4.99 -13.56 17.26
C GLY A 46 5.64 -14.16 16.02
N ARG A 47 5.53 -13.52 14.87
CA ARG A 47 6.16 -13.92 13.60
C ARG A 47 5.94 -15.41 13.28
N ARG A 48 6.94 -16.28 13.45
CA ARG A 48 6.85 -17.73 13.16
C ARG A 48 5.99 -18.48 14.15
N GLU A 49 6.05 -18.12 15.42
CA GLU A 49 5.30 -18.74 16.52
C GLU A 49 4.23 -17.78 17.03
N PRO A 50 2.94 -18.08 16.80
CA PRO A 50 1.86 -17.25 17.28
C PRO A 50 1.87 -17.09 18.79
N LYS A 51 1.83 -15.88 19.30
CA LYS A 51 1.61 -15.63 20.72
C LYS A 51 0.25 -16.17 21.13
N THR A 52 0.20 -16.90 22.25
CA THR A 52 -1.00 -17.50 22.83
C THR A 52 -1.31 -16.94 24.21
N GLY A 53 -2.42 -17.33 24.82
CA GLY A 53 -2.80 -16.89 26.17
C GLY A 53 -2.86 -15.36 26.30
N VAL A 54 -2.35 -14.85 27.42
CA VAL A 54 -2.29 -13.41 27.73
C VAL A 54 -1.45 -12.66 26.70
N ALA A 55 -0.27 -13.16 26.33
CA ALA A 55 0.60 -12.54 25.34
C ALA A 55 -0.09 -12.39 23.97
N GLY A 56 -0.92 -13.37 23.60
CA GLY A 56 -1.73 -13.32 22.38
C GLY A 56 -2.85 -12.27 22.45
N ARG A 57 -3.54 -12.16 23.58
CA ARG A 57 -4.55 -11.09 23.81
C ARG A 57 -3.90 -9.71 23.74
N GLN A 58 -2.78 -9.51 24.42
CA GLN A 58 -2.02 -8.27 24.40
C GLN A 58 -1.51 -7.91 22.99
N ALA A 59 -1.05 -8.88 22.20
CA ALA A 59 -0.64 -8.65 20.82
C ALA A 59 -1.81 -8.18 19.95
N LYS A 60 -2.98 -8.83 20.05
CA LYS A 60 -4.20 -8.41 19.34
C LYS A 60 -4.63 -7.00 19.73
N ALA A 61 -4.62 -6.69 21.03
CA ALA A 61 -4.96 -5.36 21.51
C ALA A 61 -3.99 -4.29 20.99
N ARG A 62 -2.68 -4.57 20.94
CA ARG A 62 -1.70 -3.67 20.33
C ARG A 62 -1.99 -3.42 18.86
N ILE A 63 -2.38 -4.45 18.11
CA ILE A 63 -2.75 -4.32 16.69
C ILE A 63 -4.03 -3.49 16.57
N ALA A 64 -5.07 -3.76 17.39
CA ALA A 64 -6.31 -3.01 17.36
C ALA A 64 -6.11 -1.53 17.69
N ILE A 65 -5.33 -1.20 18.72
CA ILE A 65 -5.01 0.19 19.07
C ILE A 65 -4.26 0.87 17.91
N ARG A 66 -3.27 0.19 17.30
CA ARG A 66 -2.57 0.72 16.13
C ARG A 66 -3.52 0.99 14.98
N ALA A 67 -4.45 0.07 14.73
CA ALA A 67 -5.47 0.22 13.69
C ALA A 67 -6.34 1.47 13.92
N LEU A 68 -6.82 1.66 15.13
CA LEU A 68 -7.64 2.83 15.49
C LEU A 68 -6.85 4.15 15.39
N VAL A 69 -5.59 4.16 15.83
CA VAL A 69 -4.73 5.34 15.70
C VAL A 69 -4.43 5.66 14.23
N LEU A 70 -4.16 4.64 13.41
CA LEU A 70 -3.94 4.85 11.96
C LEU A 70 -5.22 5.32 11.26
N LEU A 71 -6.37 4.77 11.64
CA LEU A 71 -7.67 5.22 11.14
C LEU A 71 -7.88 6.70 11.50
N ALA A 72 -7.66 7.10 12.75
CA ALA A 72 -7.83 8.47 13.19
C ALA A 72 -6.86 9.45 12.48
N ILE A 73 -5.57 9.11 12.42
CA ILE A 73 -4.57 9.94 11.71
C ILE A 73 -4.91 10.00 10.22
N GLY A 74 -5.27 8.86 9.61
CA GLY A 74 -5.61 8.78 8.21
C GLY A 74 -6.85 9.61 7.87
N THR A 75 -7.91 9.54 8.68
CA THR A 75 -9.11 10.37 8.53
C THR A 75 -8.80 11.85 8.70
N ALA A 76 -8.02 12.23 9.72
CA ALA A 76 -7.60 13.62 9.91
C ALA A 76 -6.78 14.15 8.72
N MET A 77 -5.90 13.34 8.14
CA MET A 77 -5.16 13.72 6.93
C MET A 77 -6.07 13.77 5.70
N ALA A 78 -7.04 12.87 5.59
CA ALA A 78 -7.97 12.84 4.46
C ALA A 78 -8.85 14.09 4.40
N MET A 79 -9.11 14.77 5.53
CA MET A 79 -9.78 16.07 5.54
C MET A 79 -9.06 17.15 4.70
N VAL A 80 -7.75 16.99 4.49
CA VAL A 80 -6.91 17.95 3.76
C VAL A 80 -6.45 17.41 2.41
N TYR A 81 -6.16 16.10 2.34
CA TYR A 81 -5.49 15.47 1.21
C TYR A 81 -6.35 14.42 0.48
N GLY A 82 -7.58 14.14 0.95
CA GLY A 82 -8.49 13.19 0.34
C GLY A 82 -8.04 11.73 0.48
N ASP A 83 -8.57 10.89 -0.39
CA ASP A 83 -8.40 9.43 -0.41
C ASP A 83 -7.02 8.94 -0.86
N VAL A 84 -6.14 9.85 -1.31
CA VAL A 84 -4.73 9.53 -1.60
C VAL A 84 -3.97 9.10 -0.33
N VAL A 85 -4.53 9.39 0.85
CA VAL A 85 -3.95 9.03 2.15
C VAL A 85 -4.30 7.59 2.52
N ILE A 86 -3.36 6.68 2.35
CA ILE A 86 -3.57 5.23 2.59
C ILE A 86 -3.76 4.84 4.08
N LEU A 87 -3.47 5.73 5.04
CA LEU A 87 -3.42 5.36 6.47
C LEU A 87 -4.78 4.95 7.05
N ALA A 88 -5.87 5.59 6.64
CA ALA A 88 -7.22 5.21 7.08
C ALA A 88 -7.56 3.79 6.63
N PHE A 89 -7.23 3.45 5.39
CA PHE A 89 -7.39 2.10 4.85
C PHE A 89 -6.58 1.07 5.65
N TYR A 90 -5.37 1.40 6.08
CA TYR A 90 -4.56 0.50 6.93
C TYR A 90 -5.18 0.26 8.30
N GLY A 91 -5.87 1.25 8.85
CA GLY A 91 -6.68 1.04 10.05
C GLY A 91 -7.68 -0.09 9.87
N VAL A 92 -8.43 -0.05 8.76
CA VAL A 92 -9.41 -1.10 8.43
C VAL A 92 -8.73 -2.45 8.16
N TYR A 93 -7.65 -2.49 7.36
CA TYR A 93 -6.94 -3.74 7.10
C TYR A 93 -6.44 -4.41 8.37
N PHE A 94 -5.92 -3.65 9.32
CA PHE A 94 -5.39 -4.18 10.56
C PHE A 94 -6.49 -4.75 11.47
N LEU A 95 -7.67 -4.13 11.50
CA LEU A 95 -8.82 -4.67 12.21
C LEU A 95 -9.28 -6.00 11.59
N LEU A 96 -9.42 -6.05 10.27
CA LEU A 96 -9.82 -7.27 9.56
C LEU A 96 -8.76 -8.38 9.61
N ALA A 97 -7.48 -8.03 9.79
CA ALA A 97 -6.41 -9.01 9.94
C ALA A 97 -6.35 -9.66 11.34
N LEU A 98 -7.01 -9.08 12.38
CA LEU A 98 -6.97 -9.59 13.75
C LEU A 98 -7.33 -11.08 13.93
N PRO A 99 -8.37 -11.63 13.31
CA PRO A 99 -8.69 -13.05 13.40
C PRO A 99 -7.62 -13.94 12.75
N LEU A 100 -6.91 -13.42 11.76
CA LEU A 100 -5.96 -14.18 10.94
C LEU A 100 -4.56 -14.32 11.58
N VAL A 101 -4.24 -13.54 12.62
CA VAL A 101 -2.88 -13.47 13.19
C VAL A 101 -2.35 -14.78 13.79
N LYS A 102 -3.22 -15.76 14.05
CA LYS A 102 -2.82 -17.08 14.55
C LYS A 102 -2.67 -18.14 13.45
N MET A 103 -3.01 -17.82 12.20
CA MET A 103 -3.01 -18.76 11.10
C MET A 103 -1.59 -19.07 10.62
N SER A 104 -1.43 -20.29 10.06
CA SER A 104 -0.17 -20.73 9.44
C SER A 104 0.06 -20.05 8.10
N ALA A 105 1.32 -20.07 7.62
CA ALA A 105 1.69 -19.52 6.31
C ALA A 105 0.83 -20.08 5.17
N LYS A 106 0.59 -21.41 5.18
CA LYS A 106 -0.22 -22.07 4.15
C LYS A 106 -1.67 -21.57 4.14
N LYS A 107 -2.32 -21.46 5.31
CA LYS A 107 -3.70 -20.97 5.41
C LYS A 107 -3.79 -19.52 4.96
N LEU A 108 -2.87 -18.66 5.38
CA LEU A 108 -2.81 -17.26 4.97
C LEU A 108 -2.59 -17.12 3.46
N ALA A 109 -1.67 -17.91 2.88
CA ALA A 109 -1.44 -17.90 1.43
C ALA A 109 -2.66 -18.35 0.63
N LEU A 110 -3.38 -19.37 1.10
CA LEU A 110 -4.63 -19.83 0.46
C LEU A 110 -5.74 -18.77 0.54
N ILE A 111 -5.88 -18.11 1.69
CA ILE A 111 -6.86 -17.02 1.84
C ILE A 111 -6.48 -15.85 0.92
N ALA A 112 -5.21 -15.45 0.88
CA ALA A 112 -4.76 -14.38 -0.01
C ALA A 112 -5.02 -14.71 -1.48
N ALA A 113 -4.73 -15.95 -1.91
CA ALA A 113 -4.99 -16.41 -3.27
C ALA A 113 -6.50 -16.45 -3.58
N GLY A 114 -7.33 -16.99 -2.69
CA GLY A 114 -8.79 -17.01 -2.86
C GLY A 114 -9.39 -15.61 -2.96
N LEU A 115 -8.96 -14.69 -2.09
CA LEU A 115 -9.38 -13.29 -2.17
C LEU A 115 -8.90 -12.64 -3.48
N ALA A 116 -7.66 -12.83 -3.89
CA ALA A 116 -7.14 -12.26 -5.14
C ALA A 116 -7.92 -12.73 -6.38
N LEU A 117 -8.49 -13.95 -6.33
CA LEU A 117 -9.31 -14.49 -7.42
C LEU A 117 -10.76 -14.03 -7.37
N VAL A 118 -11.34 -13.86 -6.19
CA VAL A 118 -12.79 -13.63 -6.03
C VAL A 118 -13.12 -12.15 -5.85
N THR A 119 -12.33 -11.43 -5.07
CA THR A 119 -12.71 -10.07 -4.66
C THR A 119 -12.72 -9.03 -5.78
N PRO A 120 -11.90 -9.10 -6.84
CA PRO A 120 -12.01 -8.17 -7.96
C PRO A 120 -13.34 -8.26 -8.70
N GLN A 121 -13.82 -9.48 -8.95
CA GLN A 121 -15.11 -9.73 -9.60
C GLN A 121 -16.27 -9.26 -8.72
N LEU A 122 -16.17 -9.56 -7.42
CA LEU A 122 -17.16 -9.10 -6.44
C LEU A 122 -17.15 -7.57 -6.35
N ALA A 123 -15.98 -6.94 -6.29
CA ALA A 123 -15.86 -5.48 -6.28
C ALA A 123 -16.47 -4.84 -7.53
N PHE A 124 -16.21 -5.43 -8.71
CA PHE A 124 -16.81 -4.98 -9.96
C PHE A 124 -18.34 -5.02 -9.94
N LEU A 125 -18.92 -6.12 -9.43
CA LEU A 125 -20.38 -6.26 -9.29
C LEU A 125 -20.93 -5.28 -8.25
N LEU A 126 -20.32 -5.20 -7.08
CA LEU A 126 -20.77 -4.31 -6.00
C LEU A 126 -20.69 -2.83 -6.41
N LYS A 127 -19.65 -2.41 -7.13
CA LYS A 127 -19.55 -1.03 -7.65
C LYS A 127 -20.73 -0.70 -8.58
N LYS A 128 -21.20 -1.64 -9.38
CA LYS A 128 -22.40 -1.43 -10.21
C LYS A 128 -23.67 -1.30 -9.38
N VAL A 129 -23.81 -2.08 -8.32
CA VAL A 129 -24.98 -2.04 -7.42
C VAL A 129 -25.00 -0.74 -6.61
N PHE A 130 -23.83 -0.31 -6.11
CA PHE A 130 -23.69 0.89 -5.30
C PHE A 130 -23.39 2.15 -6.12
N ALA A 131 -23.64 2.15 -7.43
CA ALA A 131 -23.44 3.33 -8.28
C ALA A 131 -24.61 4.34 -8.21
N GLY A 132 -24.38 5.55 -8.67
CA GLY A 132 -25.40 6.57 -8.84
C GLY A 132 -26.08 7.00 -7.53
N SER A 133 -27.40 7.07 -7.52
CA SER A 133 -28.20 7.56 -6.38
C SER A 133 -28.02 6.74 -5.10
N VAL A 134 -27.74 5.42 -5.22
CA VAL A 134 -27.50 4.55 -4.07
C VAL A 134 -26.26 4.99 -3.32
N LEU A 135 -25.14 5.24 -4.02
CA LEU A 135 -23.90 5.73 -3.43
C LEU A 135 -24.12 7.08 -2.77
N GLN A 136 -24.74 8.02 -3.48
CA GLN A 136 -25.04 9.36 -2.94
C GLN A 136 -25.86 9.29 -1.66
N THR A 137 -26.88 8.43 -1.62
CA THR A 137 -27.72 8.23 -0.43
C THR A 137 -26.89 7.68 0.74
N ILE A 138 -26.03 6.67 0.51
CA ILE A 138 -25.20 6.10 1.57
C ILE A 138 -24.23 7.16 2.11
N ASN A 139 -23.53 7.88 1.22
CA ASN A 139 -22.55 8.90 1.60
C ASN A 139 -23.22 10.08 2.35
N ALA A 140 -24.46 10.43 2.02
CA ALA A 140 -25.21 11.46 2.73
C ALA A 140 -25.44 11.16 4.22
N TYR A 141 -25.46 9.89 4.61
CA TYR A 141 -25.60 9.45 6.01
C TYR A 141 -24.29 9.01 6.65
N ASP A 142 -23.20 8.91 5.89
CA ASP A 142 -21.90 8.45 6.41
C ASP A 142 -21.19 9.57 7.19
N PRO A 143 -20.92 9.37 8.50
CA PRO A 143 -20.22 10.38 9.30
C PRO A 143 -18.76 10.60 8.85
N LEU A 144 -18.08 9.56 8.34
CA LEU A 144 -16.70 9.68 7.89
C LEU A 144 -16.62 10.46 6.57
N GLU A 145 -17.56 10.21 5.65
CA GLU A 145 -17.70 10.99 4.42
C GLU A 145 -17.90 12.46 4.71
N LYS A 146 -18.84 12.80 5.61
CA LYS A 146 -19.08 14.18 6.05
C LYS A 146 -17.86 14.83 6.68
N LEU A 147 -17.02 14.05 7.35
CA LEU A 147 -15.85 14.57 8.07
C LEU A 147 -14.65 14.76 7.14
N SER A 148 -14.41 13.84 6.22
CA SER A 148 -13.12 13.75 5.50
C SER A 148 -13.24 13.56 3.99
N ASN A 149 -14.46 13.55 3.42
CA ASN A 149 -14.74 13.16 2.04
C ASN A 149 -14.18 11.75 1.67
N VAL A 150 -14.02 10.88 2.68
CA VAL A 150 -13.63 9.48 2.54
C VAL A 150 -14.50 8.66 3.46
N GLY A 151 -15.55 8.09 2.92
CA GLY A 151 -16.56 7.35 3.67
C GLY A 151 -16.19 5.89 3.94
N VAL A 152 -17.05 5.21 4.67
CA VAL A 152 -16.92 3.77 4.93
C VAL A 152 -16.94 2.99 3.62
N LEU A 153 -17.78 3.40 2.67
CA LEU A 153 -17.86 2.72 1.38
C LEU A 153 -16.57 2.90 0.56
N ASP A 154 -15.91 4.05 0.65
CA ASP A 154 -14.60 4.27 0.03
C ASP A 154 -13.53 3.40 0.66
N LEU A 155 -13.50 3.33 1.98
CA LEU A 155 -12.57 2.47 2.70
C LEU A 155 -12.73 0.98 2.33
N LEU A 156 -13.95 0.55 2.03
CA LEU A 156 -14.24 -0.85 1.75
C LEU A 156 -14.20 -1.18 0.26
N LEU A 157 -14.74 -0.32 -0.64
CA LEU A 157 -15.07 -0.67 -2.02
C LEU A 157 -14.63 0.34 -3.08
N THR A 158 -14.86 1.66 -2.90
CA THR A 158 -14.81 2.66 -3.99
C THR A 158 -13.56 3.52 -4.00
N GLY A 159 -12.92 3.77 -2.87
CA GLY A 159 -11.74 4.64 -2.75
C GLY A 159 -10.48 4.11 -3.46
N MET A 160 -9.39 4.84 -3.34
CA MET A 160 -8.14 4.53 -4.05
C MET A 160 -7.47 3.23 -3.60
N TYR A 161 -7.68 2.81 -2.35
CA TYR A 161 -7.08 1.61 -1.75
C TYR A 161 -8.15 0.70 -1.12
N PRO A 162 -9.19 0.28 -1.88
CA PRO A 162 -10.37 -0.35 -1.28
C PRO A 162 -10.02 -1.68 -0.63
N THR A 163 -10.49 -1.86 0.61
CA THR A 163 -10.17 -3.03 1.44
C THR A 163 -10.45 -4.35 0.73
N ILE A 164 -11.52 -4.40 -0.04
CA ILE A 164 -11.95 -5.62 -0.74
C ILE A 164 -10.85 -6.18 -1.67
N THR A 165 -10.12 -5.32 -2.38
CA THR A 165 -9.07 -5.74 -3.33
C THR A 165 -7.66 -5.59 -2.76
N TRP A 166 -7.47 -4.92 -1.60
CA TRP A 166 -6.16 -4.70 -0.99
C TRP A 166 -5.81 -5.68 0.12
N MET A 167 -6.80 -6.33 0.76
CA MET A 167 -6.56 -7.36 1.78
C MET A 167 -5.67 -8.52 1.31
N PRO A 168 -5.72 -8.99 0.05
CA PRO A 168 -4.78 -10.00 -0.45
C PRO A 168 -3.31 -9.66 -0.20
N PHE A 169 -2.90 -8.40 -0.40
CA PHE A 169 -1.52 -7.95 -0.19
C PHE A 169 -1.11 -8.01 1.29
N VAL A 170 -1.99 -7.55 2.17
CA VAL A 170 -1.76 -7.59 3.61
C VAL A 170 -1.63 -9.03 4.10
N ILE A 171 -2.54 -9.91 3.70
CA ILE A 171 -2.56 -11.32 4.11
C ILE A 171 -1.36 -12.07 3.52
N ALA A 172 -0.96 -11.78 2.28
CA ALA A 172 0.26 -12.32 1.69
C ALA A 172 1.52 -11.87 2.47
N GLY A 173 1.58 -10.61 2.89
CA GLY A 173 2.63 -10.13 3.79
C GLY A 173 2.67 -10.86 5.13
N MET A 174 1.49 -11.14 5.70
CA MET A 174 1.37 -11.98 6.91
C MET A 174 1.88 -13.40 6.66
N ALA A 175 1.58 -14.01 5.50
CA ALA A 175 2.08 -15.32 5.12
C ALA A 175 3.61 -15.33 4.99
N LEU A 176 4.19 -14.33 4.33
CA LEU A 176 5.64 -14.17 4.17
C LEU A 176 6.34 -14.06 5.53
N ALA A 177 5.77 -13.36 6.49
CA ALA A 177 6.33 -13.19 7.83
C ALA A 177 6.44 -14.52 8.60
N ARG A 178 5.60 -15.49 8.28
CA ARG A 178 5.64 -16.84 8.86
C ARG A 178 6.78 -17.70 8.31
N LEU A 179 7.33 -17.35 7.15
CA LEU A 179 8.40 -18.10 6.50
C LEU A 179 9.77 -17.71 7.05
N ASP A 180 10.71 -18.68 6.98
CA ASP A 180 12.12 -18.43 7.27
C ASP A 180 12.85 -17.90 6.02
N LEU A 181 12.76 -16.62 5.80
CA LEU A 181 13.43 -15.98 4.66
C LEU A 181 14.97 -15.92 4.81
N ALA A 182 15.53 -16.23 5.99
CA ALA A 182 16.97 -16.40 6.17
C ALA A 182 17.47 -17.69 5.52
N THR A 183 16.65 -18.74 5.47
CA THR A 183 17.00 -20.00 4.80
C THR A 183 17.02 -19.82 3.29
N GLY A 184 18.18 -20.04 2.66
CA GLY A 184 18.39 -19.85 1.21
C GLY A 184 17.43 -20.68 0.34
N ALA A 185 17.08 -21.91 0.74
CA ALA A 185 16.12 -22.75 0.01
C ALA A 185 14.70 -22.15 0.02
N VAL A 186 14.23 -21.65 1.18
CA VAL A 186 12.93 -20.99 1.32
C VAL A 186 12.93 -19.72 0.46
N ARG A 187 13.99 -18.91 0.56
CA ARG A 187 14.14 -17.68 -0.21
C ARG A 187 14.08 -17.90 -1.72
N ARG A 188 14.77 -18.95 -2.23
CA ARG A 188 14.71 -19.28 -3.67
C ARG A 188 13.30 -19.71 -4.10
N ARG A 189 12.60 -20.52 -3.31
CA ARG A 189 11.20 -20.92 -3.60
C ARG A 189 10.26 -19.73 -3.63
N VAL A 190 10.40 -18.82 -2.67
CA VAL A 190 9.57 -17.59 -2.60
C VAL A 190 9.91 -16.66 -3.76
N ALA A 191 11.18 -16.53 -4.16
CA ALA A 191 11.57 -15.78 -5.35
C ALA A 191 10.99 -16.39 -6.63
N ALA A 192 11.05 -17.71 -6.79
CA ALA A 192 10.46 -18.41 -7.94
C ALA A 192 8.94 -18.22 -7.98
N LEU A 193 8.26 -18.28 -6.84
CA LEU A 193 6.84 -17.96 -6.74
C LEU A 193 6.58 -16.51 -7.16
N GLY A 194 7.35 -15.54 -6.67
CA GLY A 194 7.23 -14.13 -7.05
C GLY A 194 7.38 -13.93 -8.56
N ALA A 195 8.39 -14.55 -9.17
CA ALA A 195 8.59 -14.50 -10.62
C ALA A 195 7.42 -15.13 -11.40
N ALA A 196 6.94 -16.29 -10.96
CA ALA A 196 5.77 -16.93 -11.57
C ALA A 196 4.51 -16.05 -11.49
N LEU A 197 4.27 -15.39 -10.35
CA LEU A 197 3.14 -14.48 -10.18
C LEU A 197 3.26 -13.25 -11.10
N VAL A 198 4.46 -12.69 -11.30
CA VAL A 198 4.68 -11.61 -12.26
C VAL A 198 4.34 -12.04 -13.68
N VAL A 199 4.87 -13.20 -14.11
CA VAL A 199 4.64 -13.74 -15.46
C VAL A 199 3.15 -14.08 -15.66
N LEU A 200 2.51 -14.72 -14.69
CA LEU A 200 1.09 -15.05 -14.76
C LEU A 200 0.21 -13.80 -14.74
N GLY A 201 0.42 -12.88 -13.81
CA GLY A 201 -0.40 -11.68 -13.69
C GLY A 201 -0.30 -10.79 -14.93
N TYR A 202 0.89 -10.30 -15.23
CA TYR A 202 1.06 -9.37 -16.35
C TYR A 202 1.06 -10.07 -17.71
N GLY A 203 1.60 -11.30 -17.81
CA GLY A 203 1.62 -12.07 -19.04
C GLY A 203 0.22 -12.46 -19.51
N LEU A 204 -0.62 -13.03 -18.61
CA LEU A 204 -2.00 -13.37 -18.94
C LEU A 204 -2.85 -12.13 -19.23
N SER A 205 -2.68 -11.05 -18.46
CA SER A 205 -3.36 -9.79 -18.75
C SER A 205 -3.05 -9.32 -20.17
N ARG A 206 -1.78 -9.38 -20.59
CA ARG A 206 -1.39 -9.00 -21.93
C ARG A 206 -1.97 -9.92 -23.02
N LEU A 207 -1.99 -11.21 -22.77
CA LEU A 207 -2.50 -12.19 -23.73
C LEU A 207 -4.02 -12.08 -23.90
N LEU A 208 -4.76 -11.87 -22.80
CA LEU A 208 -6.23 -11.84 -22.80
C LEU A 208 -6.78 -10.45 -23.09
N GLY A 209 -6.12 -9.40 -22.60
CA GLY A 209 -6.53 -7.99 -22.76
C GLY A 209 -5.98 -7.30 -24.03
N GLY A 210 -5.07 -7.94 -24.76
CA GLY A 210 -4.55 -7.46 -26.04
C GLY A 210 -3.88 -6.07 -25.98
N ALA A 211 -4.18 -5.23 -26.99
CA ALA A 211 -3.63 -3.88 -27.09
C ALA A 211 -4.12 -2.95 -25.95
N ASP A 212 -5.30 -3.15 -25.43
CA ASP A 212 -5.84 -2.34 -24.33
C ASP A 212 -5.15 -2.64 -23.00
N ALA A 213 -4.68 -3.87 -22.78
CA ALA A 213 -3.83 -4.20 -21.66
C ALA A 213 -2.51 -3.42 -21.70
N LEU A 214 -1.89 -3.25 -22.87
CA LEU A 214 -0.70 -2.43 -23.02
C LEU A 214 -0.95 -0.96 -22.71
N LYS A 215 -2.06 -0.40 -23.23
CA LYS A 215 -2.43 0.99 -22.94
C LYS A 215 -2.72 1.21 -21.47
N SER A 216 -3.42 0.29 -20.81
CA SER A 216 -3.70 0.38 -19.37
C SER A 216 -2.44 0.23 -18.50
N MET A 217 -1.48 -0.57 -18.97
CA MET A 217 -0.16 -0.71 -18.32
C MET A 217 0.72 0.53 -18.53
N ALA A 218 0.62 1.20 -19.68
CA ALA A 218 1.46 2.33 -20.06
C ALA A 218 0.90 3.70 -19.66
N GLY A 219 -0.40 3.81 -19.39
CA GLY A 219 -1.05 5.09 -19.16
C GLY A 219 -2.16 5.03 -18.15
N SER A 220 -1.82 5.13 -16.87
CA SER A 220 -2.81 5.31 -15.82
C SER A 220 -3.11 6.77 -15.49
N MET A 221 -2.51 7.72 -16.22
CA MET A 221 -2.87 9.14 -16.12
C MET A 221 -3.49 9.65 -17.41
N PRO A 222 -4.68 10.28 -17.33
CA PRO A 222 -5.22 11.03 -18.45
C PRO A 222 -4.32 12.22 -18.79
N PRO A 223 -4.39 12.73 -20.04
CA PRO A 223 -3.73 13.97 -20.40
C PRO A 223 -4.08 15.12 -19.45
N SER A 224 -3.14 16.03 -19.25
CA SER A 224 -3.20 17.18 -18.33
C SER A 224 -4.39 18.14 -18.54
N ASP A 225 -5.17 17.96 -19.60
CA ASP A 225 -6.26 18.85 -20.01
C ASP A 225 -7.64 18.39 -19.54
N VAL A 226 -7.71 17.28 -18.80
CA VAL A 226 -8.97 16.82 -18.21
C VAL A 226 -9.11 17.45 -16.83
N ASP A 227 -10.11 18.31 -16.71
CA ASP A 227 -10.49 18.97 -15.47
C ASP A 227 -10.61 17.93 -14.33
N MET A 228 -9.71 18.02 -13.36
CA MET A 228 -9.67 17.11 -12.20
C MET A 228 -10.94 17.23 -11.36
N SER A 229 -11.64 18.36 -11.40
CA SER A 229 -12.91 18.56 -10.69
C SER A 229 -14.03 17.69 -11.27
N ALA A 230 -14.06 17.51 -12.59
CA ALA A 230 -15.02 16.64 -13.26
C ALA A 230 -14.74 15.13 -13.01
N LYS A 231 -13.50 14.78 -12.61
CA LYS A 231 -13.12 13.39 -12.28
C LYS A 231 -13.34 13.02 -10.82
N MET A 232 -13.31 13.98 -9.91
CA MET A 232 -13.67 13.74 -8.51
C MET A 232 -15.17 13.47 -8.31
N ASP A 233 -16.01 13.86 -9.28
CA ASP A 233 -17.44 13.54 -9.28
C ASP A 233 -17.75 12.14 -9.82
N SER A 234 -16.79 11.45 -10.42
CA SER A 234 -16.89 10.03 -10.74
C SER A 234 -16.48 9.21 -9.50
N SER A 235 -17.44 8.87 -8.68
CA SER A 235 -17.38 7.95 -7.53
C SER A 235 -16.94 6.52 -7.87
N MET A 236 -16.28 6.36 -8.99
CA MET A 236 -15.63 5.17 -9.47
C MET A 236 -14.16 5.53 -9.69
N GLY A 237 -13.23 4.90 -9.00
CA GLY A 237 -11.79 5.07 -9.23
C GLY A 237 -11.41 5.06 -10.72
N PRO A 238 -10.15 5.23 -11.10
CA PRO A 238 -9.70 5.50 -12.48
C PRO A 238 -10.24 4.51 -13.56
N PHE A 239 -10.99 3.51 -13.15
CA PHE A 239 -11.64 2.47 -13.98
C PHE A 239 -13.16 2.47 -13.86
N GLY A 240 -13.79 3.58 -13.47
CA GLY A 240 -15.23 3.74 -13.48
C GLY A 240 -15.85 3.55 -14.87
N ALA A 241 -17.04 2.93 -14.92
CA ALA A 241 -17.85 2.72 -16.15
C ALA A 241 -17.22 1.83 -17.24
N GLN A 242 -16.23 1.02 -16.95
CA GLN A 242 -15.66 0.07 -17.91
C GLN A 242 -16.47 -1.24 -17.96
N GLY A 243 -16.59 -1.82 -19.15
CA GLY A 243 -17.23 -3.12 -19.34
C GLY A 243 -16.45 -4.27 -18.68
N PRO A 244 -16.97 -5.52 -18.70
CA PRO A 244 -16.32 -6.70 -18.09
C PRO A 244 -14.88 -6.93 -18.57
N GLY A 245 -14.52 -6.46 -19.76
CA GLY A 245 -13.16 -6.53 -20.30
C GLY A 245 -12.11 -5.82 -19.45
N SER A 246 -12.50 -4.83 -18.64
CA SER A 246 -11.58 -4.14 -17.71
C SER A 246 -10.99 -5.07 -16.65
N LEU A 247 -11.66 -6.17 -16.31
CA LEU A 247 -11.15 -7.19 -15.39
C LEU A 247 -9.94 -7.94 -15.92
N LEU A 248 -9.68 -7.88 -17.23
CA LEU A 248 -8.51 -8.49 -17.87
C LEU A 248 -7.27 -7.59 -17.81
N LEU A 249 -7.40 -6.33 -17.42
CA LEU A 249 -6.33 -5.34 -17.43
C LEU A 249 -5.56 -5.36 -16.11
N ALA A 250 -4.23 -5.19 -16.17
CA ALA A 250 -3.34 -5.13 -15.00
C ALA A 250 -2.71 -3.74 -14.84
N GLY A 251 -3.52 -2.69 -14.97
CA GLY A 251 -3.07 -1.31 -14.74
C GLY A 251 -2.84 -1.03 -13.23
N PRO A 252 -1.97 -0.06 -12.90
CA PRO A 252 -1.78 0.36 -11.51
C PRO A 252 -3.10 0.76 -10.86
N HIS A 253 -3.33 0.31 -9.62
CA HIS A 253 -4.56 0.54 -8.85
C HIS A 253 -5.86 0.00 -9.49
N SER A 254 -5.79 -0.84 -10.53
CA SER A 254 -7.01 -1.41 -11.14
C SER A 254 -7.76 -2.34 -10.18
N GLY A 255 -7.06 -2.95 -9.22
CA GLY A 255 -7.62 -3.91 -8.29
C GLY A 255 -8.15 -5.18 -8.97
N THR A 256 -7.75 -5.47 -10.21
CA THR A 256 -8.09 -6.71 -10.92
C THR A 256 -7.27 -7.89 -10.41
N THR A 257 -7.71 -9.10 -10.69
CA THR A 257 -6.95 -10.31 -10.35
C THR A 257 -5.53 -10.25 -10.93
N PHE A 258 -5.38 -9.79 -12.17
CA PHE A 258 -4.08 -9.73 -12.84
C PHE A 258 -3.15 -8.68 -12.22
N ASP A 259 -3.68 -7.52 -11.84
CA ASP A 259 -2.92 -6.51 -11.10
C ASP A 259 -2.50 -7.03 -9.72
N ILE A 260 -3.43 -7.62 -8.97
CA ILE A 260 -3.14 -8.15 -7.63
C ILE A 260 -2.05 -9.22 -7.70
N VAL A 261 -2.17 -10.19 -8.62
CA VAL A 261 -1.23 -11.30 -8.76
C VAL A 261 0.14 -10.80 -9.24
N GLY A 262 0.18 -9.97 -10.29
CA GLY A 262 1.43 -9.44 -10.84
C GLY A 262 2.17 -8.53 -9.86
N SER A 263 1.47 -7.60 -9.23
CA SER A 263 2.03 -6.65 -8.28
C SER A 263 2.48 -7.31 -6.99
N LEU A 264 1.76 -8.33 -6.50
CA LEU A 264 2.20 -9.15 -5.38
C LEU A 264 3.50 -9.88 -5.72
N GLY A 265 3.62 -10.42 -6.93
CA GLY A 265 4.85 -11.02 -7.42
C GLY A 265 6.04 -10.06 -7.37
N VAL A 266 5.84 -8.82 -7.83
CA VAL A 266 6.86 -7.76 -7.74
C VAL A 266 7.22 -7.47 -6.28
N ALA A 267 6.24 -7.30 -5.39
CA ALA A 267 6.48 -7.04 -3.98
C ALA A 267 7.31 -8.16 -3.31
N ILE A 268 7.00 -9.42 -3.61
CA ILE A 268 7.76 -10.58 -3.14
C ILE A 268 9.20 -10.52 -3.64
N LEU A 269 9.43 -10.28 -4.93
CA LEU A 269 10.76 -10.19 -5.51
C LEU A 269 11.59 -9.07 -4.90
N VAL A 270 10.99 -7.91 -4.66
CA VAL A 270 11.65 -6.77 -3.99
C VAL A 270 12.05 -7.13 -2.57
N ILE A 271 11.16 -7.74 -1.77
CA ILE A 271 11.44 -8.13 -0.38
C ILE A 271 12.56 -9.16 -0.33
N VAL A 272 12.47 -10.22 -1.16
CA VAL A 272 13.45 -11.31 -1.18
C VAL A 272 14.78 -10.84 -1.76
N GLY A 273 14.74 -10.05 -2.84
CA GLY A 273 15.92 -9.50 -3.49
C GLY A 273 16.70 -8.55 -2.58
N ALA A 274 16.00 -7.62 -1.90
CA ALA A 274 16.62 -6.73 -0.92
C ALA A 274 17.27 -7.50 0.23
N THR A 275 16.58 -8.50 0.78
CA THR A 275 17.12 -9.36 1.85
C THR A 275 18.38 -10.09 1.39
N ALA A 276 18.34 -10.72 0.21
CA ALA A 276 19.47 -11.45 -0.35
C ALA A 276 20.67 -10.54 -0.66
N ALA A 277 20.41 -9.35 -1.23
CA ALA A 277 21.44 -8.38 -1.57
C ALA A 277 22.18 -7.84 -0.33
N LEU A 278 21.43 -7.50 0.72
CA LEU A 278 22.01 -7.00 1.98
C LEU A 278 22.80 -8.07 2.74
N GLU A 279 22.44 -9.35 2.60
CA GLU A 279 23.22 -10.47 3.17
C GLU A 279 24.49 -10.75 2.37
N ARG A 280 24.39 -10.70 1.04
CA ARG A 280 25.51 -11.07 0.15
C ARG A 280 26.59 -10.00 0.04
N PHE A 281 26.19 -8.72 0.04
CA PHE A 281 27.07 -7.60 -0.24
C PHE A 281 27.21 -6.68 0.97
N GLY A 282 28.32 -6.84 1.72
CA GLY A 282 28.60 -6.03 2.92
C GLY A 282 28.69 -4.53 2.63
N LEU A 283 29.21 -4.13 1.45
CA LEU A 283 29.24 -2.74 1.02
C LEU A 283 27.83 -2.18 0.82
N LEU A 284 26.97 -2.94 0.14
CA LEU A 284 25.57 -2.52 -0.06
C LEU A 284 24.84 -2.34 1.27
N ARG A 285 25.09 -3.20 2.25
CA ARG A 285 24.54 -3.05 3.61
C ARG A 285 24.98 -1.74 4.26
N ARG A 286 26.24 -1.32 4.08
CA ARG A 286 26.74 -0.04 4.61
C ARG A 286 26.11 1.16 3.89
N LEU A 287 26.05 1.10 2.56
CA LEU A 287 25.43 2.15 1.74
C LEU A 287 23.90 2.26 1.94
N ALA A 288 23.25 1.15 2.30
CA ALA A 288 21.82 1.14 2.56
C ALA A 288 21.41 1.68 3.94
N VAL A 289 22.35 1.97 4.85
CA VAL A 289 22.04 2.48 6.21
C VAL A 289 21.07 3.67 6.20
N PRO A 290 21.26 4.72 5.38
CA PRO A 290 20.34 5.85 5.32
C PRO A 290 18.94 5.44 4.82
N ILE A 291 18.86 4.54 3.84
CA ILE A 291 17.61 4.02 3.30
C ILE A 291 16.88 3.18 4.34
N ILE A 292 17.62 2.36 5.10
CA ILE A 292 17.09 1.56 6.21
C ILE A 292 16.56 2.48 7.32
N ALA A 293 17.23 3.59 7.61
CA ALA A 293 16.76 4.59 8.55
C ALA A 293 15.39 5.16 8.13
N VAL A 294 15.23 5.58 6.87
CA VAL A 294 13.93 6.02 6.31
C VAL A 294 12.89 4.90 6.42
N GLY A 295 13.25 3.67 6.09
CA GLY A 295 12.36 2.51 6.20
C GLY A 295 11.89 2.23 7.63
N SER A 296 12.77 2.42 8.64
CA SER A 296 12.44 2.26 10.06
C SER A 296 11.51 3.35 10.61
N MET A 297 11.41 4.48 9.91
CA MET A 297 10.57 5.64 10.21
C MET A 297 9.54 5.90 9.09
N SER A 298 9.04 4.82 8.50
CA SER A 298 8.20 4.88 7.31
C SER A 298 6.90 5.68 7.51
N LEU A 299 6.27 5.60 8.69
CA LEU A 299 5.08 6.39 9.02
C LEU A 299 5.43 7.88 9.15
N THR A 300 6.51 8.21 9.87
CA THR A 300 6.96 9.59 10.02
C THR A 300 7.32 10.20 8.66
N CYS A 301 8.09 9.49 7.83
CA CYS A 301 8.47 9.97 6.51
C CYS A 301 7.25 10.06 5.57
N TYR A 302 6.30 9.14 5.69
CA TYR A 302 5.07 9.16 4.90
C TYR A 302 4.19 10.37 5.26
N VAL A 303 3.89 10.58 6.54
CA VAL A 303 3.10 11.74 6.98
C VAL A 303 3.86 13.05 6.75
N GLY A 304 5.16 13.03 7.04
CA GLY A 304 6.03 14.21 6.92
C GLY A 304 6.07 14.80 5.52
N HIS A 305 6.03 13.98 4.45
CA HIS A 305 6.05 14.56 3.10
C HIS A 305 4.76 15.33 2.77
N PHE A 306 3.60 14.87 3.21
CA PHE A 306 2.35 15.62 3.06
C PHE A 306 2.40 16.96 3.81
N VAL A 307 2.87 16.93 5.06
CA VAL A 307 2.99 18.14 5.89
C VAL A 307 3.97 19.13 5.24
N VAL A 308 5.12 18.66 4.74
CA VAL A 308 6.10 19.53 4.06
C VAL A 308 5.52 20.07 2.75
N GLN A 309 4.85 19.24 1.93
CA GLN A 309 4.17 19.73 0.72
C GLN A 309 3.17 20.85 1.02
N GLY A 310 2.31 20.67 2.03
CA GLY A 310 1.38 21.68 2.47
C GLY A 310 2.08 22.97 2.96
N ALA A 311 3.15 22.82 3.75
CA ALA A 311 3.90 23.97 4.29
C ALA A 311 4.62 24.79 3.22
N VAL A 312 5.07 24.16 2.13
CA VAL A 312 5.74 24.87 1.01
C VAL A 312 4.74 25.29 -0.10
N GLY A 313 3.44 25.13 0.13
CA GLY A 313 2.40 25.51 -0.83
C GLY A 313 2.36 24.65 -2.10
N MET A 314 2.94 23.45 -2.08
CA MET A 314 2.86 22.53 -3.21
C MET A 314 1.51 21.82 -3.21
N HIS A 315 0.73 22.03 -4.26
CA HIS A 315 -0.53 21.29 -4.42
C HIS A 315 -0.25 19.78 -4.61
N MET A 316 -1.15 18.97 -4.07
CA MET A 316 -1.09 17.52 -4.25
C MET A 316 -1.38 17.18 -5.71
N GLY A 317 -0.51 16.36 -6.27
CA GLY A 317 -0.62 15.90 -7.64
C GLY A 317 0.68 16.11 -8.41
N PRO A 318 0.77 15.53 -9.60
CA PRO A 318 1.92 15.72 -10.45
C PRO A 318 2.08 17.21 -10.77
N THR A 319 3.19 17.80 -10.36
CA THR A 319 3.48 19.20 -10.68
C THR A 319 3.51 19.35 -12.19
N ALA A 320 2.88 20.41 -12.71
CA ALA A 320 2.97 20.79 -14.12
C ALA A 320 4.43 21.08 -14.56
N ALA A 321 5.31 21.31 -13.61
CA ALA A 321 6.76 21.36 -13.83
C ALA A 321 7.28 19.95 -14.09
N GLN A 322 7.76 19.68 -15.29
CA GLN A 322 8.42 18.41 -15.69
C GLN A 322 9.81 18.25 -15.04
N SER A 323 9.91 18.50 -13.74
CA SER A 323 11.19 18.55 -13.02
C SER A 323 11.25 17.47 -11.93
N TRP A 324 12.36 16.75 -11.90
CA TRP A 324 12.70 15.80 -10.83
C TRP A 324 13.30 16.49 -9.58
N ILE A 325 13.61 17.78 -9.65
CA ILE A 325 14.29 18.51 -8.57
C ILE A 325 13.50 18.49 -7.25
N PRO A 326 12.19 18.79 -7.20
CA PRO A 326 11.44 18.72 -5.96
C PRO A 326 11.50 17.32 -5.32
N LEU A 327 11.31 16.27 -6.12
CA LEU A 327 11.40 14.89 -5.64
C LEU A 327 12.78 14.59 -5.00
N LEU A 328 13.85 15.04 -5.65
CA LEU A 328 15.22 14.83 -5.12
C LEU A 328 15.41 15.54 -3.77
N TRP A 329 14.88 16.75 -3.61
CA TRP A 329 14.91 17.46 -2.33
C TRP A 329 14.12 16.75 -1.24
N PHE A 330 12.96 16.19 -1.55
CA PHE A 330 12.18 15.40 -0.59
C PHE A 330 12.89 14.10 -0.20
N ILE A 331 13.47 13.39 -1.17
CA ILE A 331 14.26 12.17 -0.90
C ILE A 331 15.48 12.51 -0.03
N LEU A 332 16.23 13.55 -0.39
CA LEU A 332 17.40 13.99 0.36
C LEU A 332 17.01 14.43 1.79
N GLY A 333 16.00 15.28 1.93
CA GLY A 333 15.52 15.77 3.22
C GLY A 333 15.06 14.64 4.14
N ALA A 334 14.25 13.71 3.62
CA ALA A 334 13.82 12.54 4.39
C ALA A 334 15.01 11.64 4.79
N THR A 335 15.98 11.46 3.90
CA THR A 335 17.16 10.64 4.15
C THR A 335 18.07 11.28 5.20
N VAL A 336 18.34 12.57 5.10
CA VAL A 336 19.13 13.32 6.09
C VAL A 336 18.43 13.32 7.45
N PHE A 337 17.14 13.67 7.48
CA PHE A 337 16.34 13.65 8.70
C PHE A 337 16.38 12.27 9.37
N ALA A 338 16.06 11.21 8.65
CA ALA A 338 16.01 9.87 9.22
C ALA A 338 17.40 9.39 9.69
N THR A 339 18.47 9.71 8.95
CA THR A 339 19.84 9.34 9.31
C THR A 339 20.29 10.05 10.57
N VAL A 340 20.05 11.36 10.68
CA VAL A 340 20.40 12.16 11.86
C VAL A 340 19.56 11.71 13.05
N TRP A 341 18.24 11.61 12.89
CA TRP A 341 17.33 11.20 13.96
C TRP A 341 17.67 9.82 14.51
N SER A 342 18.02 8.86 13.66
CA SER A 342 18.37 7.49 14.07
C SER A 342 19.61 7.39 14.94
N ARG A 343 20.47 8.41 14.96
CA ARG A 343 21.64 8.48 15.87
C ARG A 343 21.23 8.73 17.32
N PHE A 344 20.13 9.44 17.53
CA PHE A 344 19.66 9.82 18.86
C PHE A 344 18.47 8.98 19.33
N PHE A 345 17.63 8.52 18.40
CA PHE A 345 16.39 7.85 18.72
C PHE A 345 16.23 6.54 17.92
N LYS A 346 15.77 5.48 18.57
CA LYS A 346 15.56 4.16 17.95
C LYS A 346 14.31 4.09 17.06
N ARG A 347 13.43 5.08 17.07
CA ARG A 347 12.16 5.13 16.34
C ARG A 347 11.88 6.54 15.87
N GLY A 348 11.17 6.67 14.77
CA GLY A 348 10.67 7.96 14.32
C GLY A 348 9.63 8.56 15.28
N PRO A 349 9.36 9.86 15.19
CA PRO A 349 8.40 10.55 16.05
C PRO A 349 7.01 9.90 16.07
N LEU A 350 6.43 9.63 14.91
CA LEU A 350 5.09 9.01 14.82
C LEU A 350 5.10 7.54 15.19
N GLU A 351 6.17 6.80 14.90
CA GLU A 351 6.36 5.42 15.36
C GLU A 351 6.47 5.37 16.89
N TYR A 352 7.09 6.38 17.51
CA TYR A 352 7.15 6.51 18.96
C TYR A 352 5.76 6.75 19.55
N LEU A 353 5.01 7.71 19.00
CA LEU A 353 3.62 7.99 19.39
C LEU A 353 2.73 6.74 19.26
N LEU A 354 2.79 6.08 18.11
CA LEU A 354 2.03 4.86 17.84
C LEU A 354 2.38 3.74 18.85
N ASN A 355 3.67 3.63 19.19
CA ASN A 355 4.10 2.65 20.20
C ASN A 355 3.66 3.06 21.62
N ALA A 356 3.68 4.34 21.96
CA ALA A 356 3.20 4.85 23.22
C ALA A 356 1.70 4.61 23.42
N ALA A 357 0.90 4.87 22.38
CA ALA A 357 -0.54 4.59 22.38
C ALA A 357 -0.86 3.11 22.65
N THR A 358 0.03 2.18 22.29
CA THR A 358 -0.18 0.74 22.52
C THR A 358 0.24 0.25 23.91
N LYS A 359 0.82 1.12 24.77
CA LYS A 359 1.26 0.71 26.12
C LYS A 359 0.12 0.14 27.00
N PRO A 360 -1.13 0.66 26.95
CA PRO A 360 -2.23 0.11 27.74
C PRO A 360 -2.52 -1.37 27.48
N ALA A 361 -2.20 -1.88 26.27
CA ALA A 361 -2.40 -3.29 25.95
C ALA A 361 -1.65 -4.26 26.88
N LYS A 362 -0.61 -3.81 27.60
CA LYS A 362 0.13 -4.63 28.58
C LYS A 362 -0.70 -4.99 29.83
N TYR A 363 -1.75 -4.23 30.12
CA TYR A 363 -2.62 -4.45 31.28
C TYR A 363 -3.74 -5.45 31.01
N ILE A 364 -3.91 -5.91 29.79
CA ILE A 364 -4.88 -6.96 29.44
C ILE A 364 -4.40 -8.29 30.02
N ARG A 365 -5.27 -8.88 30.85
CA ARG A 365 -5.05 -10.16 31.51
C ARG A 365 -5.61 -11.32 30.70
#